data_c2a5ef79a8c828dbf51c1e98a9ef2432
#
_entry.id   c2a5ef79a8c828dbf51c1e98a9ef2432
#
_cell.length_a   1.000
_cell.length_b   1.000
_cell.length_c   1.000
_cell.angle_alpha   90.00
_cell.angle_beta   90.00
_cell.angle_gamma   90.00
#
_symmetry.space_group_name_H-M   'P 1'
#
loop_
_entity.id
_entity.type
_entity.pdbx_description
1 polymer ?
#
loop_
_entity_poly.entity_id
_entity_poly.type
_entity_poly.pdbx_seq_one_letter_code
_entity_poly.pdbx_strand_id
1 'polypeptide(L)'
;MKKLLLGLTLLASGVLFAQTPFDGTWMTKLDTAKFPSKPDKYSLSNNVWECLTCVPSVSVKADGTDQKVTGHPYFDTVAVKVVDASSIEIIQKKEGKVMYSDTETVSPDGKTLQDKFTDSSGTQPVTGEATSTRVAKGPTGSHAVSGAWKTEKLENFSSNGLTVTYQGTENGLKMSDENGNSYDAKFDGKDYPIQGDVAHTMVSLKRIGDDTIEETDKRDGKVVGVLRMTVSKDGKSIQAQYDDKRRGAKSSFTMEKKM
;
A
#
# COMPACT_ATOMS: atom_id res chain seq x y z
N MET A 1 -33.45 -64.03 23.87
CA MET A 1 -32.17 -63.25 23.90
C MET A 1 -32.37 -62.07 22.99
N LYS A 2 -32.68 -60.86 23.55
CA LYS A 2 -32.86 -59.59 22.79
C LYS A 2 -31.53 -58.85 22.82
N LYS A 3 -30.90 -58.65 21.65
CA LYS A 3 -29.69 -57.85 21.50
C LYS A 3 -30.09 -56.38 21.37
N LEU A 4 -29.69 -55.56 22.35
CA LEU A 4 -29.83 -54.11 22.36
C LEU A 4 -28.65 -53.51 21.57
N LEU A 5 -28.91 -52.95 20.40
CA LEU A 5 -27.93 -52.15 19.65
C LEU A 5 -27.96 -50.73 20.20
N LEU A 6 -26.88 -50.34 20.88
CA LEU A 6 -26.66 -48.97 21.32
C LEU A 6 -26.03 -48.19 20.14
N GLY A 7 -26.84 -47.33 19.48
CA GLY A 7 -26.37 -46.43 18.45
C GLY A 7 -25.60 -45.24 19.07
N LEU A 8 -24.30 -45.19 18.85
CA LEU A 8 -23.44 -44.07 19.25
C LEU A 8 -23.57 -42.93 18.21
N THR A 9 -24.40 -41.93 18.47
CA THR A 9 -24.46 -40.73 17.67
C THR A 9 -23.27 -39.84 18.00
N LEU A 10 -22.27 -39.81 17.11
CA LEU A 10 -21.19 -38.80 17.13
C LEU A 10 -21.80 -37.43 16.78
N LEU A 11 -21.97 -36.59 17.78
CA LEU A 11 -22.21 -35.15 17.59
C LEU A 11 -20.88 -34.53 17.13
N ALA A 12 -20.72 -34.31 15.83
CA ALA A 12 -19.68 -33.47 15.29
C ALA A 12 -20.02 -32.02 15.69
N SER A 13 -19.40 -31.53 16.76
CA SER A 13 -19.42 -30.12 17.13
C SER A 13 -18.60 -29.34 16.07
N GLY A 14 -19.30 -28.84 15.05
CA GLY A 14 -18.73 -27.85 14.13
C GLY A 14 -18.36 -26.63 14.96
N VAL A 15 -17.09 -26.27 14.95
CA VAL A 15 -16.62 -25.00 15.50
C VAL A 15 -17.19 -23.90 14.58
N LEU A 16 -18.30 -23.31 14.98
CA LEU A 16 -18.83 -22.10 14.35
C LEU A 16 -17.87 -20.97 14.74
N PHE A 17 -16.94 -20.64 13.84
CA PHE A 17 -16.19 -19.39 13.97
C PHE A 17 -17.19 -18.24 13.93
N ALA A 18 -17.14 -17.36 14.91
CA ALA A 18 -17.98 -16.17 14.95
C ALA A 18 -17.66 -15.33 13.70
N GLN A 19 -18.62 -15.24 12.79
CA GLN A 19 -18.50 -14.42 11.59
C GLN A 19 -18.34 -12.97 12.01
N THR A 20 -17.28 -12.31 11.54
CA THR A 20 -17.06 -10.89 11.78
C THR A 20 -17.66 -10.07 10.65
N PRO A 21 -18.04 -8.81 10.86
CA PRO A 21 -18.52 -7.96 9.78
C PRO A 21 -17.47 -7.76 8.68
N PHE A 22 -16.18 -8.01 8.96
CA PHE A 22 -15.08 -7.90 7.99
C PHE A 22 -14.97 -9.11 7.06
N ASP A 23 -15.60 -10.25 7.36
CA ASP A 23 -15.45 -11.48 6.57
C ASP A 23 -15.83 -11.27 5.11
N GLY A 24 -14.94 -11.70 4.21
CA GLY A 24 -15.13 -11.67 2.77
C GLY A 24 -13.99 -11.04 2.00
N THR A 25 -14.16 -10.99 0.70
CA THR A 25 -13.23 -10.34 -0.23
C THR A 25 -13.73 -8.95 -0.56
N TRP A 26 -12.83 -7.98 -0.50
CA TRP A 26 -13.12 -6.56 -0.66
C TRP A 26 -12.28 -5.97 -1.78
N MET A 27 -12.86 -5.06 -2.55
CA MET A 27 -12.18 -4.36 -3.62
C MET A 27 -12.19 -2.87 -3.36
N THR A 28 -11.00 -2.25 -3.39
CA THR A 28 -10.83 -0.81 -3.26
C THR A 28 -11.46 -0.06 -4.43
N LYS A 29 -12.24 0.98 -4.13
CA LYS A 29 -12.86 1.88 -5.09
C LYS A 29 -11.99 3.12 -5.26
N LEU A 30 -11.24 3.18 -6.35
CA LEU A 30 -10.30 4.28 -6.62
C LEU A 30 -10.96 5.65 -6.73
N ASP A 31 -12.20 5.71 -7.23
CA ASP A 31 -12.99 6.93 -7.35
C ASP A 31 -13.40 7.56 -6.01
N THR A 32 -13.29 6.80 -4.91
CA THR A 32 -13.53 7.28 -3.55
C THR A 32 -12.26 7.72 -2.83
N ALA A 33 -11.08 7.49 -3.43
CA ALA A 33 -9.81 7.75 -2.80
C ALA A 33 -9.58 9.26 -2.57
N LYS A 34 -9.18 9.58 -1.34
CA LYS A 34 -8.72 10.91 -0.96
C LYS A 34 -7.24 10.84 -0.65
N PHE A 35 -6.46 11.53 -1.46
CA PHE A 35 -5.01 11.55 -1.35
C PHE A 35 -4.52 12.56 -0.30
N PRO A 36 -3.28 12.41 0.19
CA PRO A 36 -2.67 13.36 1.10
C PRO A 36 -2.71 14.79 0.55
N SER A 37 -2.96 15.77 1.43
CA SER A 37 -2.88 17.17 1.07
C SER A 37 -1.45 17.68 0.89
N LYS A 38 -0.48 16.99 1.52
CA LYS A 38 0.95 17.33 1.39
C LYS A 38 1.47 16.88 0.02
N PRO A 39 2.05 17.78 -0.78
CA PRO A 39 2.57 17.42 -2.09
C PRO A 39 3.88 16.63 -1.98
N ASP A 40 4.13 15.79 -2.98
CA ASP A 40 5.44 15.24 -3.24
C ASP A 40 6.35 16.29 -3.87
N LYS A 41 7.66 16.26 -3.55
CA LYS A 41 8.62 17.26 -4.03
C LYS A 41 9.82 16.56 -4.64
N TYR A 42 10.08 16.91 -5.91
CA TYR A 42 11.20 16.41 -6.68
C TYR A 42 12.06 17.55 -7.19
N SER A 43 13.34 17.29 -7.30
CA SER A 43 14.31 18.18 -7.94
C SER A 43 15.16 17.36 -8.90
N LEU A 44 15.34 17.83 -10.13
CA LEU A 44 16.27 17.26 -11.10
C LEU A 44 17.01 18.38 -11.78
N SER A 45 18.25 18.59 -11.36
CA SER A 45 19.15 19.60 -11.90
C SER A 45 20.59 19.11 -11.84
N ASN A 46 21.44 19.59 -12.76
CA ASN A 46 22.84 19.18 -12.83
C ASN A 46 23.04 17.66 -12.84
N ASN A 47 22.13 16.95 -13.51
CA ASN A 47 22.10 15.48 -13.59
C ASN A 47 21.97 14.78 -12.23
N VAL A 48 21.41 15.45 -11.21
CA VAL A 48 21.07 14.87 -9.91
C VAL A 48 19.56 14.94 -9.71
N TRP A 49 18.97 13.79 -9.45
CA TRP A 49 17.57 13.66 -9.06
C TRP A 49 17.44 13.50 -7.56
N GLU A 50 16.48 14.20 -7.00
CA GLU A 50 16.19 14.18 -5.57
C GLU A 50 14.71 13.99 -5.31
N CYS A 51 14.37 13.03 -4.43
CA CYS A 51 13.07 12.96 -3.79
C CYS A 51 13.17 13.58 -2.38
N LEU A 52 12.70 14.82 -2.27
CA LEU A 52 12.81 15.60 -1.02
C LEU A 52 11.78 15.18 0.03
N THR A 53 10.72 14.49 -0.38
CA THR A 53 9.63 14.01 0.50
C THR A 53 9.64 12.50 0.72
N CYS A 54 10.57 11.77 0.11
CA CYS A 54 10.87 10.39 0.47
C CYS A 54 11.40 10.31 1.91
N VAL A 55 11.17 9.19 2.61
CA VAL A 55 11.61 9.01 3.99
C VAL A 55 12.43 7.72 4.11
N PRO A 56 13.77 7.86 4.24
CA PRO A 56 14.58 9.09 4.12
C PRO A 56 14.53 9.71 2.71
N SER A 57 15.02 10.96 2.56
CA SER A 57 15.14 11.57 1.24
C SER A 57 16.14 10.82 0.38
N VAL A 58 15.92 10.81 -0.94
CA VAL A 58 16.82 10.17 -1.93
C VAL A 58 17.50 11.25 -2.75
N SER A 59 18.80 11.08 -3.00
CA SER A 59 19.56 11.92 -3.93
C SER A 59 20.51 11.02 -4.71
N VAL A 60 20.35 10.96 -6.04
CA VAL A 60 21.11 10.08 -6.94
C VAL A 60 21.40 10.77 -8.26
N LYS A 61 22.42 10.34 -9.00
CA LYS A 61 22.64 10.80 -10.36
C LYS A 61 21.54 10.28 -11.28
N ALA A 62 21.10 11.10 -12.21
CA ALA A 62 20.10 10.73 -13.21
C ALA A 62 20.77 10.29 -14.54
N ASP A 63 21.71 9.35 -14.45
CA ASP A 63 22.49 8.82 -15.57
C ASP A 63 22.06 7.41 -16.03
N GLY A 64 20.97 6.88 -15.43
CA GLY A 64 20.44 5.56 -15.70
C GLY A 64 21.19 4.41 -15.03
N THR A 65 22.22 4.70 -14.23
CA THR A 65 22.98 3.67 -13.52
C THR A 65 22.43 3.41 -12.11
N ASP A 66 22.62 2.19 -11.62
CA ASP A 66 22.21 1.79 -10.28
C ASP A 66 23.03 2.53 -9.21
N GLN A 67 22.38 3.26 -8.32
CA GLN A 67 23.00 4.01 -7.23
C GLN A 67 22.52 3.44 -5.88
N LYS A 68 23.44 3.14 -4.98
CA LYS A 68 23.11 2.64 -3.65
C LYS A 68 22.42 3.72 -2.81
N VAL A 69 21.37 3.33 -2.13
CA VAL A 69 20.64 4.14 -1.14
C VAL A 69 20.46 3.34 0.14
N THR A 70 20.22 4.01 1.25
CA THR A 70 20.10 3.36 2.57
C THR A 70 18.87 3.87 3.32
N GLY A 71 18.38 3.04 4.25
CA GLY A 71 17.23 3.40 5.11
C GLY A 71 15.86 3.18 4.45
N HIS A 72 15.83 2.60 3.25
CA HIS A 72 14.60 2.25 2.55
C HIS A 72 14.34 0.75 2.66
N PRO A 73 13.23 0.31 3.27
CA PRO A 73 13.01 -1.11 3.53
C PRO A 73 12.70 -1.91 2.25
N TYR A 74 12.13 -1.27 1.22
CA TYR A 74 11.70 -1.92 -0.02
C TYR A 74 12.76 -1.92 -1.13
N PHE A 75 13.79 -1.09 -1.02
CA PHE A 75 14.86 -1.00 -2.02
C PHE A 75 16.17 -0.54 -1.39
N ASP A 76 17.28 -0.91 -2.01
CA ASP A 76 18.65 -0.54 -1.63
C ASP A 76 19.41 0.14 -2.77
N THR A 77 18.77 0.21 -3.94
CA THR A 77 19.35 0.75 -5.17
C THR A 77 18.26 1.50 -5.96
N VAL A 78 18.61 2.65 -6.49
CA VAL A 78 17.76 3.45 -7.38
C VAL A 78 18.55 3.81 -8.64
N ALA A 79 17.94 3.63 -9.80
CA ALA A 79 18.40 4.15 -11.07
C ALA A 79 17.40 5.17 -11.58
N VAL A 80 17.86 6.36 -11.96
CA VAL A 80 17.04 7.40 -12.60
C VAL A 80 17.64 7.72 -13.94
N LYS A 81 16.81 7.70 -14.99
CA LYS A 81 17.21 8.01 -16.36
C LYS A 81 16.37 9.14 -16.90
N VAL A 82 17.01 10.18 -17.38
CA VAL A 82 16.34 11.22 -18.17
C VAL A 82 16.03 10.66 -19.54
N VAL A 83 14.73 10.58 -19.90
CA VAL A 83 14.27 10.11 -21.20
C VAL A 83 14.27 11.26 -22.20
N ASP A 84 13.67 12.39 -21.81
CA ASP A 84 13.62 13.63 -22.60
C ASP A 84 13.41 14.84 -21.67
N ALA A 85 13.11 16.01 -22.21
CA ALA A 85 12.94 17.26 -21.44
C ALA A 85 11.74 17.23 -20.48
N SER A 86 10.79 16.30 -20.63
CA SER A 86 9.54 16.18 -19.86
C SER A 86 9.42 14.87 -19.12
N SER A 87 10.26 13.87 -19.41
CA SER A 87 10.06 12.50 -18.92
C SER A 87 11.33 11.92 -18.31
N ILE A 88 11.12 11.13 -17.24
CA ILE A 88 12.17 10.33 -16.59
C ILE A 88 11.65 8.89 -16.35
N GLU A 89 12.58 7.94 -16.27
CA GLU A 89 12.35 6.59 -15.79
C GLU A 89 13.04 6.40 -14.44
N ILE A 90 12.37 5.75 -13.48
CA ILE A 90 12.91 5.41 -12.17
C ILE A 90 12.79 3.89 -11.97
N ILE A 91 13.85 3.24 -11.53
CA ILE A 91 13.86 1.82 -11.20
C ILE A 91 14.43 1.67 -9.80
N GLN A 92 13.66 1.02 -8.91
CA GLN A 92 14.09 0.70 -7.56
C GLN A 92 14.35 -0.81 -7.46
N LYS A 93 15.49 -1.18 -6.91
CA LYS A 93 15.88 -2.58 -6.75
C LYS A 93 16.21 -2.90 -5.31
N LYS A 94 15.98 -4.14 -4.92
CA LYS A 94 16.47 -4.73 -3.67
C LYS A 94 17.27 -5.97 -3.98
N GLU A 95 18.54 -6.01 -3.57
CA GLU A 95 19.44 -7.14 -3.83
C GLU A 95 19.51 -7.48 -5.33
N GLY A 96 19.46 -6.47 -6.19
CA GLY A 96 19.49 -6.59 -7.65
C GLY A 96 18.15 -6.95 -8.32
N LYS A 97 17.12 -7.31 -7.53
CA LYS A 97 15.76 -7.57 -8.07
C LYS A 97 15.00 -6.25 -8.20
N VAL A 98 14.35 -6.03 -9.35
CA VAL A 98 13.44 -4.88 -9.54
C VAL A 98 12.24 -5.06 -8.63
N MET A 99 12.01 -4.06 -7.78
CA MET A 99 10.89 -3.99 -6.85
C MET A 99 9.82 -3.01 -7.34
N TYR A 100 10.26 -1.94 -7.97
CA TYR A 100 9.37 -0.90 -8.47
C TYR A 100 10.01 -0.25 -9.71
N SER A 101 9.20 0.10 -10.68
CA SER A 101 9.60 0.90 -11.83
C SER A 101 8.48 1.83 -12.23
N ASP A 102 8.83 3.04 -12.66
CA ASP A 102 7.87 4.02 -13.12
C ASP A 102 8.44 4.89 -14.24
N THR A 103 7.52 5.50 -14.97
CA THR A 103 7.81 6.56 -15.95
C THR A 103 6.98 7.77 -15.58
N GLU A 104 7.65 8.83 -15.21
CA GLU A 104 7.05 10.12 -14.91
C GLU A 104 7.10 11.03 -16.14
N THR A 105 5.97 11.60 -16.55
CA THR A 105 5.87 12.49 -17.72
C THR A 105 5.09 13.75 -17.37
N VAL A 106 5.69 14.91 -17.60
CA VAL A 106 5.06 16.20 -17.40
C VAL A 106 4.34 16.62 -18.69
N SER A 107 3.10 17.09 -18.57
CA SER A 107 2.31 17.63 -19.68
C SER A 107 2.97 18.83 -20.36
N PRO A 108 2.69 19.10 -21.66
CA PRO A 108 3.29 20.22 -22.39
C PRO A 108 3.07 21.59 -21.75
N ASP A 109 1.96 21.79 -21.04
CA ASP A 109 1.67 23.03 -20.30
C ASP A 109 2.34 23.10 -18.92
N GLY A 110 3.04 22.03 -18.53
CA GLY A 110 3.79 21.92 -17.28
C GLY A 110 2.93 21.80 -16.02
N LYS A 111 1.61 21.54 -16.15
CA LYS A 111 0.69 21.57 -15.00
C LYS A 111 0.40 20.19 -14.42
N THR A 112 0.57 19.14 -15.20
CA THR A 112 0.22 17.77 -14.82
C THR A 112 1.45 16.89 -14.90
N LEU A 113 1.62 15.99 -13.91
CA LEU A 113 2.56 14.88 -13.92
C LEU A 113 1.76 13.59 -14.01
N GLN A 114 2.04 12.81 -15.02
CA GLN A 114 1.54 11.44 -15.14
C GLN A 114 2.66 10.48 -14.76
N ASP A 115 2.36 9.57 -13.86
CA ASP A 115 3.22 8.50 -13.43
C ASP A 115 2.57 7.16 -13.83
N LYS A 116 3.30 6.34 -14.61
CA LYS A 116 2.91 4.98 -14.97
C LYS A 116 3.85 4.02 -14.28
N PHE A 117 3.32 3.21 -13.38
CA PHE A 117 4.17 2.40 -12.52
C PHE A 117 3.86 0.90 -12.59
N THR A 118 4.86 0.13 -12.18
CA THR A 118 4.78 -1.30 -11.91
C THR A 118 5.45 -1.58 -10.57
N ASP A 119 4.69 -2.09 -9.61
CA ASP A 119 5.19 -2.62 -8.35
C ASP A 119 5.35 -4.15 -8.49
N SER A 120 6.59 -4.62 -8.38
CA SER A 120 6.98 -6.03 -8.46
C SER A 120 7.46 -6.57 -7.10
N SER A 121 7.12 -5.91 -6.00
CA SER A 121 7.53 -6.32 -4.65
C SER A 121 6.82 -7.59 -4.17
N GLY A 122 5.63 -7.87 -4.68
CA GLY A 122 4.82 -9.05 -4.36
C GLY A 122 5.04 -10.24 -5.29
N THR A 123 4.12 -11.22 -5.24
CA THR A 123 4.13 -12.43 -6.07
C THR A 123 3.64 -12.19 -7.49
N GLN A 124 2.85 -11.16 -7.69
CA GLN A 124 2.31 -10.72 -8.98
C GLN A 124 2.58 -9.22 -9.14
N PRO A 125 2.96 -8.73 -10.33
CA PRO A 125 3.13 -7.30 -10.51
C PRO A 125 1.78 -6.56 -10.39
N VAL A 126 1.82 -5.42 -9.72
CA VAL A 126 0.72 -4.46 -9.65
C VAL A 126 1.06 -3.29 -10.56
N THR A 127 0.18 -2.96 -11.50
CA THR A 127 0.35 -1.82 -12.39
C THR A 127 -0.69 -0.76 -12.13
N GLY A 128 -0.37 0.49 -12.43
CA GLY A 128 -1.31 1.60 -12.29
C GLY A 128 -0.78 2.88 -12.89
N GLU A 129 -1.63 3.89 -12.90
CA GLU A 129 -1.29 5.24 -13.30
C GLU A 129 -1.73 6.23 -12.25
N ALA A 130 -0.87 7.21 -11.93
CA ALA A 130 -1.20 8.33 -11.07
C ALA A 130 -1.14 9.64 -11.85
N THR A 131 -2.11 10.51 -11.60
CA THR A 131 -2.13 11.86 -12.13
C THR A 131 -2.01 12.85 -10.99
N SER A 132 -1.01 13.73 -11.08
CA SER A 132 -0.74 14.77 -10.09
C SER A 132 -0.77 16.16 -10.69
N THR A 133 -1.26 17.14 -9.94
CA THR A 133 -1.27 18.55 -10.32
C THR A 133 -0.08 19.26 -9.71
N ARG A 134 0.58 20.13 -10.47
CA ARG A 134 1.68 20.95 -10.00
C ARG A 134 1.18 22.04 -9.05
N VAL A 135 1.69 22.05 -7.83
CA VAL A 135 1.37 23.09 -6.82
C VAL A 135 2.51 24.10 -6.64
N ALA A 136 3.74 23.74 -7.02
CA ALA A 136 4.86 24.67 -7.11
C ALA A 136 5.86 24.24 -8.18
N LYS A 137 6.45 25.21 -8.89
CA LYS A 137 7.53 24.93 -9.84
C LYS A 137 8.84 24.62 -9.13
N GLY A 138 9.67 23.82 -9.76
CA GLY A 138 11.08 23.64 -9.37
C GLY A 138 11.94 24.88 -9.64
N PRO A 139 13.23 24.81 -9.28
CA PRO A 139 14.19 25.88 -9.58
C PRO A 139 14.26 26.21 -11.08
N THR A 140 14.56 27.46 -11.41
CA THR A 140 14.74 27.88 -12.81
C THR A 140 15.87 27.07 -13.46
N GLY A 141 15.61 26.54 -14.66
CA GLY A 141 16.57 25.72 -15.41
C GLY A 141 16.63 24.26 -14.99
N SER A 142 15.84 23.81 -13.98
CA SER A 142 15.71 22.40 -13.65
C SER A 142 14.81 21.67 -14.67
N HIS A 143 14.93 20.34 -14.70
CA HIS A 143 14.09 19.47 -15.54
C HIS A 143 12.60 19.66 -15.22
N ALA A 144 11.74 19.37 -16.19
CA ALA A 144 10.29 19.58 -16.06
C ALA A 144 9.67 18.84 -14.86
N VAL A 145 10.16 17.68 -14.44
CA VAL A 145 9.64 16.92 -13.28
C VAL A 145 9.89 17.64 -11.95
N SER A 146 10.83 18.60 -11.91
CA SER A 146 11.13 19.35 -10.68
C SER A 146 9.95 20.19 -10.24
N GLY A 147 9.66 20.16 -8.94
CA GLY A 147 8.58 20.92 -8.33
C GLY A 147 7.87 20.20 -7.22
N ALA A 148 6.70 20.69 -6.88
CA ALA A 148 5.81 20.07 -5.91
C ALA A 148 4.53 19.62 -6.62
N TRP A 149 4.14 18.37 -6.38
CA TRP A 149 3.08 17.69 -7.07
C TRP A 149 2.07 17.12 -6.08
N LYS A 150 0.80 17.36 -6.31
CA LYS A 150 -0.28 16.81 -5.50
C LYS A 150 -1.02 15.76 -6.31
N THR A 151 -1.06 14.54 -5.83
CA THR A 151 -1.82 13.46 -6.45
C THR A 151 -3.31 13.76 -6.39
N GLU A 152 -3.98 13.66 -7.53
CA GLU A 152 -5.42 13.91 -7.66
C GLU A 152 -6.18 12.65 -8.06
N LYS A 153 -5.52 11.69 -8.75
CA LYS A 153 -6.20 10.51 -9.31
C LYS A 153 -5.26 9.32 -9.41
N LEU A 154 -5.83 8.13 -9.16
CA LEU A 154 -5.25 6.83 -9.55
C LEU A 154 -6.20 6.17 -10.54
N GLU A 155 -5.66 5.56 -11.59
CA GLU A 155 -6.43 4.89 -12.63
C GLU A 155 -5.64 3.74 -13.26
N ASN A 156 -6.31 2.93 -14.08
CA ASN A 156 -5.71 1.78 -14.77
C ASN A 156 -4.98 0.80 -13.81
N PHE A 157 -5.47 0.72 -12.58
CA PHE A 157 -4.88 -0.11 -11.55
C PHE A 157 -5.26 -1.57 -11.76
N SER A 158 -4.30 -2.48 -11.70
CA SER A 158 -4.55 -3.91 -11.81
C SER A 158 -5.35 -4.42 -10.60
N SER A 159 -6.28 -5.34 -10.83
CA SER A 159 -7.25 -5.80 -9.81
C SER A 159 -6.59 -6.47 -8.60
N ASN A 160 -5.44 -7.13 -8.81
CA ASN A 160 -4.67 -7.77 -7.73
C ASN A 160 -4.14 -6.76 -6.70
N GLY A 161 -3.84 -5.52 -7.11
CA GLY A 161 -3.45 -4.44 -6.20
C GLY A 161 -4.61 -3.80 -5.44
N LEU A 162 -5.85 -4.14 -5.79
CA LEU A 162 -7.06 -3.55 -5.18
C LEU A 162 -7.84 -4.51 -4.30
N THR A 163 -7.48 -5.80 -4.31
CA THR A 163 -8.27 -6.87 -3.69
C THR A 163 -7.62 -7.36 -2.40
N VAL A 164 -8.41 -7.42 -1.34
CA VAL A 164 -8.02 -7.98 -0.04
C VAL A 164 -9.12 -8.89 0.50
N THR A 165 -8.75 -9.98 1.16
CA THR A 165 -9.67 -10.90 1.83
C THR A 165 -9.43 -10.88 3.32
N TYR A 166 -10.50 -10.70 4.09
CA TYR A 166 -10.50 -10.83 5.54
C TYR A 166 -11.32 -12.04 5.98
N GLN A 167 -10.87 -12.71 7.04
CA GLN A 167 -11.55 -13.81 7.69
C GLN A 167 -11.43 -13.67 9.20
N GLY A 168 -12.57 -13.61 9.88
CA GLY A 168 -12.62 -13.61 11.34
C GLY A 168 -12.08 -14.91 11.92
N THR A 169 -11.41 -14.80 13.05
CA THR A 169 -11.01 -15.92 13.91
C THR A 169 -11.66 -15.76 15.28
N GLU A 170 -11.48 -16.73 16.18
CA GLU A 170 -12.07 -16.66 17.52
C GLU A 170 -11.78 -15.33 18.23
N ASN A 171 -10.53 -14.83 18.15
CA ASN A 171 -10.09 -13.62 18.85
C ASN A 171 -9.25 -12.69 17.97
N GLY A 172 -9.43 -12.70 16.63
CA GLY A 172 -8.58 -11.97 15.72
C GLY A 172 -9.13 -11.88 14.31
N LEU A 173 -8.23 -11.57 13.39
CA LEU A 173 -8.51 -11.43 11.97
C LEU A 173 -7.34 -11.99 11.15
N LYS A 174 -7.66 -12.75 10.14
CA LYS A 174 -6.73 -13.08 9.04
C LYS A 174 -6.95 -12.11 7.91
N MET A 175 -5.87 -11.69 7.32
CA MET A 175 -5.85 -10.92 6.07
C MET A 175 -5.02 -11.67 5.04
N SER A 176 -5.44 -11.63 3.79
CA SER A 176 -4.61 -12.00 2.64
C SER A 176 -4.94 -11.12 1.44
N ASP A 177 -3.93 -10.79 0.64
CA ASP A 177 -4.09 -10.09 -0.62
C ASP A 177 -3.63 -10.98 -1.81
N GLU A 178 -3.92 -10.53 -3.02
CA GLU A 178 -3.53 -11.25 -4.24
C GLU A 178 -2.03 -11.07 -4.57
N ASN A 179 -1.30 -10.21 -3.83
CA ASN A 179 0.13 -9.98 -4.00
C ASN A 179 1.01 -10.88 -3.11
N GLY A 180 0.37 -11.73 -2.29
CA GLY A 180 1.03 -12.70 -1.44
C GLY A 180 1.32 -12.23 -0.03
N ASN A 181 0.83 -11.04 0.37
CA ASN A 181 0.90 -10.62 1.76
C ASN A 181 -0.24 -11.27 2.57
N SER A 182 0.06 -11.64 3.81
CA SER A 182 -0.95 -12.16 4.73
C SER A 182 -0.55 -12.01 6.18
N TYR A 183 -1.53 -11.99 7.07
CA TYR A 183 -1.32 -12.11 8.50
C TYR A 183 -2.45 -12.92 9.18
N ASP A 184 -2.15 -13.46 10.35
CA ASP A 184 -3.11 -14.03 11.30
C ASP A 184 -2.84 -13.37 12.66
N ALA A 185 -3.61 -12.33 12.99
CA ALA A 185 -3.34 -11.48 14.13
C ALA A 185 -4.53 -11.45 15.09
N LYS A 186 -4.27 -11.48 16.41
CA LYS A 186 -5.28 -11.37 17.46
C LYS A 186 -5.57 -9.93 17.82
N PHE A 187 -6.77 -9.65 18.34
CA PHE A 187 -7.14 -8.34 18.90
C PHE A 187 -6.57 -8.13 20.32
N ASP A 188 -5.30 -8.51 20.53
CA ASP A 188 -4.61 -8.43 21.82
C ASP A 188 -3.55 -7.31 21.86
N GLY A 189 -3.41 -6.58 20.76
CA GLY A 189 -2.47 -5.46 20.62
C GLY A 189 -1.00 -5.87 20.53
N LYS A 190 -0.69 -7.18 20.43
CA LYS A 190 0.65 -7.68 20.18
C LYS A 190 0.99 -7.57 18.70
N ASP A 191 2.29 -7.61 18.41
CA ASP A 191 2.81 -7.51 17.06
C ASP A 191 2.87 -8.91 16.40
N TYR A 192 2.31 -9.02 15.19
CA TYR A 192 2.29 -10.21 14.35
C TYR A 192 2.97 -9.89 13.01
N PRO A 193 3.73 -10.82 12.41
CA PRO A 193 4.39 -10.54 11.14
C PRO A 193 3.41 -10.51 9.98
N ILE A 194 3.60 -9.58 9.06
CA ILE A 194 2.99 -9.65 7.72
C ILE A 194 3.88 -10.56 6.88
N GLN A 195 3.38 -11.75 6.56
CA GLN A 195 4.07 -12.69 5.67
C GLN A 195 4.05 -12.15 4.25
N GLY A 196 5.14 -12.33 3.51
CA GLY A 196 5.26 -11.83 2.13
C GLY A 196 5.78 -10.40 2.02
N ASP A 197 5.69 -9.58 3.08
CA ASP A 197 6.22 -8.22 3.09
C ASP A 197 7.75 -8.20 3.23
N VAL A 198 8.43 -7.75 2.17
CA VAL A 198 9.90 -7.65 2.12
C VAL A 198 10.48 -6.62 3.10
N ALA A 199 9.65 -5.75 3.64
CA ALA A 199 10.03 -4.76 4.66
C ALA A 199 9.90 -5.29 6.09
N HIS A 200 9.47 -6.56 6.27
CA HIS A 200 9.26 -7.21 7.56
C HIS A 200 8.36 -6.40 8.51
N THR A 201 7.30 -5.82 7.96
CA THR A 201 6.33 -5.06 8.75
C THR A 201 5.62 -6.00 9.73
N MET A 202 5.47 -5.54 10.95
CA MET A 202 4.65 -6.17 11.98
C MET A 202 3.31 -5.42 12.06
N VAL A 203 2.24 -6.17 12.27
CA VAL A 203 0.89 -5.62 12.46
C VAL A 203 0.40 -5.91 13.87
N SER A 204 -0.26 -4.94 14.50
CA SER A 204 -1.04 -5.17 15.71
C SER A 204 -2.48 -4.71 15.51
N LEU A 205 -3.44 -5.52 15.97
CA LEU A 205 -4.86 -5.24 15.80
C LEU A 205 -5.52 -4.85 17.11
N LYS A 206 -6.44 -3.89 17.00
CA LYS A 206 -7.30 -3.47 18.10
C LYS A 206 -8.75 -3.35 17.61
N ARG A 207 -9.68 -3.97 18.30
CA ARG A 207 -11.11 -3.75 18.09
C ARG A 207 -11.52 -2.45 18.78
N ILE A 208 -12.09 -1.51 18.02
CA ILE A 208 -12.56 -0.22 18.53
C ILE A 208 -14.07 -0.27 18.80
N GLY A 209 -14.79 -1.10 18.06
CA GLY A 209 -16.22 -1.34 18.17
C GLY A 209 -16.60 -2.64 17.47
N ASP A 210 -17.89 -2.88 17.32
CA ASP A 210 -18.38 -4.11 16.67
C ASP A 210 -18.08 -4.13 15.16
N ASP A 211 -18.05 -2.96 14.54
CA ASP A 211 -17.86 -2.73 13.10
C ASP A 211 -16.53 -2.02 12.78
N THR A 212 -15.72 -1.70 13.78
CA THR A 212 -14.50 -0.89 13.60
C THR A 212 -13.28 -1.56 14.19
N ILE A 213 -12.22 -1.67 13.39
CA ILE A 213 -10.89 -2.11 13.82
C ILE A 213 -9.82 -1.06 13.50
N GLU A 214 -8.76 -1.10 14.27
CA GLU A 214 -7.54 -0.33 14.03
C GLU A 214 -6.37 -1.29 13.90
N GLU A 215 -5.67 -1.17 12.80
CA GLU A 215 -4.44 -1.88 12.46
C GLU A 215 -3.28 -0.90 12.59
N THR A 216 -2.26 -1.28 13.34
CA THR A 216 -1.05 -0.47 13.53
C THR A 216 0.14 -1.20 12.95
N ASP A 217 0.76 -0.60 11.93
CA ASP A 217 1.94 -1.11 11.27
C ASP A 217 3.21 -0.62 11.94
N LYS A 218 4.15 -1.53 12.17
CA LYS A 218 5.44 -1.24 12.80
C LYS A 218 6.59 -1.81 12.00
N ARG A 219 7.71 -1.09 11.96
CA ARG A 219 9.00 -1.56 11.47
C ARG A 219 10.08 -1.18 12.48
N ASP A 220 10.95 -2.14 12.81
CA ASP A 220 11.99 -1.95 13.83
C ASP A 220 11.42 -1.35 15.14
N GLY A 221 10.23 -1.82 15.55
CA GLY A 221 9.52 -1.37 16.75
C GLY A 221 8.90 0.04 16.66
N LYS A 222 9.03 0.75 15.52
CA LYS A 222 8.47 2.09 15.32
C LYS A 222 7.16 2.00 14.53
N VAL A 223 6.14 2.74 14.96
CA VAL A 223 4.89 2.88 14.22
C VAL A 223 5.16 3.63 12.91
N VAL A 224 4.84 2.98 11.79
CA VAL A 224 5.00 3.54 10.44
C VAL A 224 3.66 3.91 9.81
N GLY A 225 2.56 3.27 10.24
CA GLY A 225 1.22 3.53 9.74
C GLY A 225 0.14 3.12 10.73
N VAL A 226 -1.04 3.69 10.59
CA VAL A 226 -2.26 3.26 11.27
C VAL A 226 -3.39 3.24 10.26
N LEU A 227 -4.01 2.07 10.10
CA LEU A 227 -5.18 1.88 9.26
C LEU A 227 -6.41 1.67 10.14
N ARG A 228 -7.40 2.53 10.00
CA ARG A 228 -8.69 2.38 10.65
C ARG A 228 -9.74 1.99 9.64
N MET A 229 -10.45 0.90 9.89
CA MET A 229 -11.46 0.35 9.01
C MET A 229 -12.80 0.24 9.73
N THR A 230 -13.86 0.73 9.09
CA THR A 230 -15.24 0.64 9.62
C THR A 230 -16.14 0.04 8.56
N VAL A 231 -16.78 -1.08 8.90
CA VAL A 231 -17.77 -1.73 8.03
C VAL A 231 -19.09 -0.99 8.10
N SER A 232 -19.73 -0.77 6.95
CA SER A 232 -21.07 -0.17 6.88
C SER A 232 -22.13 -1.06 7.54
N LYS A 233 -23.24 -0.46 7.98
CA LYS A 233 -24.35 -1.18 8.65
C LYS A 233 -24.96 -2.31 7.81
N ASP A 234 -24.93 -2.19 6.49
CA ASP A 234 -25.43 -3.20 5.55
C ASP A 234 -24.37 -4.27 5.21
N GLY A 235 -23.15 -4.16 5.76
CA GLY A 235 -22.05 -5.09 5.54
C GLY A 235 -21.48 -5.10 4.12
N LYS A 236 -21.76 -4.09 3.29
CA LYS A 236 -21.38 -4.06 1.87
C LYS A 236 -20.17 -3.22 1.56
N SER A 237 -19.77 -2.32 2.46
CA SER A 237 -18.59 -1.47 2.27
C SER A 237 -17.76 -1.34 3.54
N ILE A 238 -16.48 -1.02 3.36
CA ILE A 238 -15.55 -0.64 4.42
C ILE A 238 -15.04 0.76 4.11
N GLN A 239 -15.20 1.68 5.08
CA GLN A 239 -14.49 2.96 5.06
C GLN A 239 -13.12 2.77 5.69
N ALA A 240 -12.07 3.05 4.93
CA ALA A 240 -10.68 2.93 5.36
C ALA A 240 -10.02 4.31 5.45
N GLN A 241 -9.28 4.55 6.54
CA GLN A 241 -8.49 5.75 6.78
C GLN A 241 -7.08 5.33 7.16
N TYR A 242 -6.09 5.77 6.40
CA TYR A 242 -4.68 5.48 6.66
C TYR A 242 -3.94 6.75 7.09
N ASP A 243 -3.19 6.64 8.18
CA ASP A 243 -2.33 7.69 8.72
C ASP A 243 -0.86 7.25 8.59
N ASP A 244 -0.18 7.70 7.54
CA ASP A 244 1.28 7.48 7.37
C ASP A 244 2.05 8.32 8.40
N LYS A 245 2.56 7.66 9.42
CA LYS A 245 3.29 8.30 10.52
C LYS A 245 4.68 8.78 10.12
N ARG A 246 5.27 8.19 9.07
CA ARG A 246 6.60 8.60 8.58
C ARG A 246 6.54 9.94 7.86
N ARG A 247 5.50 10.14 7.04
CA ARG A 247 5.29 11.36 6.24
C ARG A 247 4.37 12.38 6.94
N GLY A 248 3.66 11.95 8.00
CA GLY A 248 2.59 12.73 8.64
C GLY A 248 1.51 13.09 7.63
N ALA A 249 1.06 12.11 6.86
CA ALA A 249 0.13 12.26 5.76
C ALA A 249 -1.06 11.31 5.96
N LYS A 250 -2.25 11.76 5.56
CA LYS A 250 -3.48 10.97 5.70
C LYS A 250 -4.14 10.76 4.35
N SER A 251 -4.69 9.57 4.16
CA SER A 251 -5.51 9.18 3.02
C SER A 251 -6.75 8.43 3.48
N SER A 252 -7.74 8.32 2.61
CA SER A 252 -8.93 7.50 2.88
C SER A 252 -9.50 6.97 1.58
N PHE A 253 -10.18 5.84 1.67
CA PHE A 253 -10.84 5.19 0.53
C PHE A 253 -11.97 4.28 1.03
N THR A 254 -12.80 3.85 0.11
CA THR A 254 -13.85 2.86 0.35
C THR A 254 -13.46 1.54 -0.32
N MET A 255 -13.73 0.43 0.34
CA MET A 255 -13.73 -0.89 -0.27
C MET A 255 -15.16 -1.41 -0.36
N GLU A 256 -15.51 -2.08 -1.45
CA GLU A 256 -16.78 -2.76 -1.64
C GLU A 256 -16.60 -4.27 -1.58
N LYS A 257 -17.58 -4.97 -0.99
CA LYS A 257 -17.57 -6.42 -0.87
C LYS A 257 -17.75 -7.05 -2.26
N LYS A 258 -16.85 -7.95 -2.65
CA LYS A 258 -17.02 -8.78 -3.86
C LYS A 258 -18.15 -9.78 -3.59
N MET A 259 -19.12 -9.84 -4.48
CA MET A 259 -20.20 -10.83 -4.46
C MET A 259 -19.76 -12.12 -5.15
#